data_918210a0b08cf2b39edb0cb19e82995d
#
_entry.id   918210a0b08cf2b39edb0cb19e82995d
#
_cell.length_a   1.000
_cell.length_b   1.000
_cell.length_c   1.000
_cell.angle_alpha   90.00
_cell.angle_beta   90.00
_cell.angle_gamma   90.00
#
_symmetry.space_group_name_H-M   'P 1'
#
loop_
_entity.id
_entity.type
_entity.pdbx_description
1 polymer ?
#
loop_
_entity_poly.entity_id
_entity_poly.type
_entity_poly.pdbx_seq_one_letter_code
_entity_poly.pdbx_strand_id
1 'polypeptide(L)'
;MELRASEADALTKYLSYYAPLVGDKRTLRAFQGTVKGIIGAESLVCTRIAAHSPELAASANGEQRIRRMVSGETTERSTLDAAAITQRLRERGVEQLQGEEEIWVMVDSSDLRKPYAHEMEALMRVPKLEGQGLTNGYRTLNAFGLGRERRGILYHRLFSSQEAEFRSESVEVQEALQTIISAVQPLGAKIIYGLDSGFDDVAVWGTIWEADQHLVCRVYHLKRAVQQQSATQTWQRVSLEQAARHLQERAVVETELVVQKEGEAYAKRQTVKAHLAACAVQIPYKVNLRAEKAGAQRYKLAWLVKVTTEDTGWDPWWLITDLPVEDADSATQVLAVYRQRWAAEDTFKVSKECLGWEEIQLLGLEAVRNLTALAWVAAGFLYELGVTFEWPEIRILARLGGWQKRKDPRRRPGKIVLMRGLRRLLDLLATETILADEIATHGALPPRLAALIGRTPAA
;
A
#
# COMPACT_ATOMS: atom_id res chain seq x y z
N MET A 1 5.55 -9.53 35.68
CA MET A 1 6.04 -10.08 34.40
C MET A 1 6.98 -9.05 33.83
N GLU A 2 8.26 -9.18 34.05
CA GLU A 2 9.24 -8.26 33.45
C GLU A 2 9.36 -8.58 31.95
N LEU A 3 8.85 -7.70 31.12
CA LEU A 3 9.17 -7.71 29.70
C LEU A 3 10.64 -7.28 29.58
N ARG A 4 11.53 -8.20 29.17
CA ARG A 4 12.95 -7.87 28.98
C ARG A 4 13.08 -6.84 27.85
N ALA A 5 13.89 -5.81 28.07
CA ALA A 5 14.14 -4.73 27.13
C ALA A 5 14.59 -5.19 25.71
N SER A 6 15.08 -6.43 25.56
CA SER A 6 15.51 -7.01 24.29
C SER A 6 14.35 -7.30 23.32
N GLU A 7 13.12 -7.48 23.80
CA GLU A 7 11.95 -7.80 22.94
C GLU A 7 11.23 -6.53 22.45
N ALA A 8 11.39 -5.40 23.15
CA ALA A 8 10.98 -4.09 22.67
C ALA A 8 11.80 -3.62 21.44
N ASP A 9 12.82 -4.36 21.04
CA ASP A 9 13.84 -3.93 20.11
C ASP A 9 13.51 -4.18 18.63
N ALA A 10 12.52 -5.01 18.30
CA ALA A 10 12.19 -5.32 16.90
C ALA A 10 11.80 -4.08 16.10
N LEU A 11 10.95 -3.20 16.65
CA LEU A 11 10.57 -1.95 16.02
C LEU A 11 11.76 -0.98 15.97
N THR A 12 12.52 -0.85 17.04
CA THR A 12 13.74 -0.02 17.09
C THR A 12 14.79 -0.53 16.10
N LYS A 13 15.00 -1.84 16.02
CA LYS A 13 15.88 -2.46 15.02
C LYS A 13 15.40 -2.17 13.59
N TYR A 14 14.12 -2.33 13.30
CA TYR A 14 13.54 -1.96 12.01
C TYR A 14 13.77 -0.47 11.71
N LEU A 15 13.50 0.43 12.66
CA LEU A 15 13.69 1.86 12.48
C LEU A 15 15.16 2.25 12.33
N SER A 16 16.10 1.48 12.87
CA SER A 16 17.54 1.73 12.70
C SER A 16 18.02 1.58 11.25
N TYR A 17 17.26 0.84 10.42
CA TYR A 17 17.50 0.73 8.99
C TYR A 17 17.43 2.08 8.27
N TYR A 18 16.65 3.03 8.80
CA TYR A 18 16.50 4.38 8.28
C TYR A 18 17.48 5.39 8.90
N ALA A 19 18.28 4.97 9.89
CA ALA A 19 19.20 5.87 10.60
C ALA A 19 20.19 6.62 9.68
N PRO A 20 20.72 6.03 8.60
CA PRO A 20 21.62 6.74 7.68
C PRO A 20 20.97 7.96 6.97
N LEU A 21 19.65 8.01 6.91
CA LEU A 21 18.90 9.14 6.30
C LEU A 21 18.75 10.31 7.26
N VAL A 22 19.08 10.13 8.53
CA VAL A 22 18.81 11.07 9.61
C VAL A 22 20.14 11.49 10.21
N GLY A 23 20.64 12.67 9.87
CA GLY A 23 22.03 13.10 10.06
C GLY A 23 22.56 13.14 11.50
N ASP A 24 21.70 13.22 12.53
CA ASP A 24 22.11 13.36 13.92
C ASP A 24 21.24 12.54 14.89
N LYS A 25 21.79 12.28 16.10
CA LYS A 25 21.11 11.48 17.13
C LYS A 25 19.80 12.08 17.63
N ARG A 26 19.64 13.42 17.61
CA ARG A 26 18.40 14.07 18.09
C ARG A 26 17.29 13.91 17.07
N THR A 27 17.62 14.09 15.80
CA THR A 27 16.69 13.87 14.69
C THR A 27 16.32 12.40 14.59
N LEU A 28 17.27 11.47 14.80
CA LEU A 28 16.97 10.02 14.84
C LEU A 28 15.99 9.66 15.96
N ARG A 29 16.17 10.21 17.16
CA ARG A 29 15.20 10.02 18.26
C ARG A 29 13.82 10.60 17.90
N ALA A 30 13.79 11.78 17.29
CA ALA A 30 12.53 12.39 16.83
C ALA A 30 11.86 11.55 15.75
N PHE A 31 12.63 11.03 14.79
CA PHE A 31 12.16 10.11 13.74
C PHE A 31 11.54 8.84 14.36
N GLN A 32 12.30 8.14 15.21
CA GLN A 32 11.83 6.92 15.88
C GLN A 32 10.59 7.18 16.73
N GLY A 33 10.62 8.25 17.54
CA GLY A 33 9.48 8.66 18.35
C GLY A 33 8.26 9.04 17.51
N THR A 34 8.45 9.69 16.36
CA THR A 34 7.36 10.04 15.45
C THR A 34 6.70 8.77 14.88
N VAL A 35 7.47 7.81 14.40
CA VAL A 35 6.90 6.55 13.86
C VAL A 35 6.17 5.75 14.95
N LYS A 36 6.74 5.63 16.16
CA LYS A 36 6.06 5.01 17.31
C LYS A 36 4.80 5.77 17.68
N GLY A 37 4.87 7.10 17.72
CA GLY A 37 3.74 7.98 18.00
C GLY A 37 2.62 7.88 16.93
N ILE A 38 2.95 7.72 15.65
CA ILE A 38 1.96 7.47 14.58
C ILE A 38 1.19 6.17 14.86
N ILE A 39 1.89 5.09 15.22
CA ILE A 39 1.25 3.82 15.56
C ILE A 39 0.37 3.96 16.81
N GLY A 40 0.87 4.63 17.84
CA GLY A 40 0.16 4.83 19.11
C GLY A 40 -1.06 5.75 18.98
N ALA A 41 -0.93 6.84 18.22
CA ALA A 41 -1.99 7.84 18.07
C ALA A 41 -3.09 7.44 17.07
N GLU A 42 -2.84 6.49 16.16
CA GLU A 42 -3.69 6.22 15.00
C GLU A 42 -4.04 7.51 14.22
N SER A 43 -3.09 8.46 14.15
CA SER A 43 -3.33 9.81 13.62
C SER A 43 -2.04 10.40 13.06
N LEU A 44 -2.17 11.26 12.02
CA LEU A 44 -1.09 12.09 11.52
C LEU A 44 -1.21 13.56 11.98
N VAL A 45 -1.87 13.82 13.09
CA VAL A 45 -1.85 15.12 13.75
C VAL A 45 -0.64 15.20 14.68
N CYS A 46 0.27 16.14 14.44
CA CYS A 46 1.56 16.22 15.14
C CYS A 46 1.43 16.30 16.69
N THR A 47 0.41 16.97 17.22
CA THR A 47 0.13 17.00 18.66
C THR A 47 -0.22 15.63 19.22
N ARG A 48 -1.06 14.84 18.50
CA ARG A 48 -1.44 13.49 18.90
C ARG A 48 -0.26 12.54 18.81
N ILE A 49 0.53 12.63 17.72
CA ILE A 49 1.75 11.82 17.54
C ILE A 49 2.70 12.06 18.73
N ALA A 50 2.94 13.34 19.09
CA ALA A 50 3.82 13.69 20.19
C ALA A 50 3.31 13.12 21.53
N ALA A 51 2.01 13.18 21.80
CA ALA A 51 1.40 12.70 23.04
C ALA A 51 1.50 11.17 23.21
N HIS A 52 1.53 10.41 22.10
CA HIS A 52 1.62 8.94 22.12
C HIS A 52 3.04 8.40 21.86
N SER A 53 4.02 9.29 21.75
CA SER A 53 5.41 8.89 21.60
C SER A 53 6.12 8.86 22.95
N PRO A 54 6.67 7.71 23.39
CA PRO A 54 7.41 7.63 24.65
C PRO A 54 8.56 8.64 24.71
N GLU A 55 9.21 8.93 23.57
CA GLU A 55 10.37 9.81 23.49
C GLU A 55 10.01 11.29 23.39
N LEU A 56 8.76 11.63 23.00
CA LEU A 56 8.31 13.01 22.73
C LEU A 56 7.27 13.51 23.75
N ALA A 57 6.51 12.62 24.38
CA ALA A 57 5.43 12.96 25.29
C ALA A 57 5.92 13.74 26.52
N ALA A 58 7.10 13.40 27.03
CA ALA A 58 7.74 14.11 28.15
C ALA A 58 8.39 15.45 27.72
N SER A 59 8.31 15.86 26.45
CA SER A 59 8.94 17.04 25.92
C SER A 59 7.92 18.16 25.71
N ALA A 60 8.07 19.29 26.40
CA ALA A 60 7.25 20.49 26.20
C ALA A 60 7.15 20.97 24.72
N ASN A 61 8.06 20.52 23.86
CA ASN A 61 8.17 20.89 22.45
C ASN A 61 8.07 19.69 21.51
N GLY A 62 7.42 18.60 21.91
CA GLY A 62 7.33 17.36 21.11
C GLY A 62 6.72 17.60 19.73
N GLU A 63 5.60 18.32 19.65
CA GLU A 63 4.98 18.69 18.38
C GLU A 63 5.90 19.54 17.50
N GLN A 64 6.56 20.56 18.06
CA GLN A 64 7.47 21.41 17.31
C GLN A 64 8.66 20.63 16.74
N ARG A 65 9.14 19.62 17.46
CA ARG A 65 10.21 18.72 16.95
C ARG A 65 9.76 17.96 15.72
N ILE A 66 8.52 17.42 15.74
CA ILE A 66 7.95 16.75 14.59
C ILE A 66 7.83 17.73 13.43
N ARG A 67 7.20 18.89 13.64
CA ARG A 67 7.00 19.90 12.59
C ARG A 67 8.31 20.34 11.95
N ARG A 68 9.32 20.67 12.75
CA ARG A 68 10.66 21.06 12.25
C ARG A 68 11.35 19.94 11.47
N MET A 69 11.20 18.69 11.91
CA MET A 69 11.79 17.54 11.24
C MET A 69 11.17 17.30 9.86
N VAL A 70 9.84 17.46 9.73
CA VAL A 70 9.12 17.17 8.47
C VAL A 70 9.06 18.37 7.52
N SER A 71 9.11 19.63 8.01
CA SER A 71 8.91 20.84 7.17
C SER A 71 10.17 21.37 6.51
N GLY A 72 11.35 20.95 6.97
CA GLY A 72 12.59 21.44 6.37
C GLY A 72 12.93 22.92 6.63
N GLU A 73 12.21 23.61 7.50
CA GLU A 73 12.29 25.04 7.70
C GLU A 73 13.57 25.58 8.38
N THR A 74 14.53 24.74 8.70
CA THR A 74 15.77 25.21 9.32
C THR A 74 16.99 24.85 8.48
N THR A 75 17.65 25.88 7.99
CA THR A 75 18.84 25.87 7.12
C THR A 75 20.08 25.17 7.70
N GLU A 76 20.09 24.75 8.95
CA GLU A 76 21.26 24.20 9.64
C GLU A 76 21.08 22.76 10.15
N ARG A 77 19.94 22.10 9.88
CA ARG A 77 19.69 20.76 10.40
C ARG A 77 19.23 19.84 9.29
N SER A 78 19.65 18.59 9.41
CA SER A 78 19.22 17.49 8.57
C SER A 78 17.68 17.42 8.55
N THR A 79 17.13 17.67 7.39
CA THR A 79 15.70 17.57 7.11
C THR A 79 15.41 16.21 6.52
N LEU A 80 14.24 15.65 6.80
CA LEU A 80 13.83 14.42 6.16
C LEU A 80 13.56 14.66 4.68
N ASP A 81 13.91 13.67 3.88
CA ASP A 81 13.57 13.60 2.48
C ASP A 81 12.63 12.40 2.24
N ALA A 82 11.40 12.69 1.88
CA ALA A 82 10.39 11.66 1.60
C ALA A 82 10.82 10.69 0.49
N ALA A 83 11.56 11.18 -0.51
CA ALA A 83 12.06 10.35 -1.60
C ALA A 83 13.12 9.35 -1.09
N ALA A 84 14.06 9.80 -0.26
CA ALA A 84 15.06 8.93 0.36
C ALA A 84 14.42 7.91 1.31
N ILE A 85 13.42 8.32 2.11
CA ILE A 85 12.68 7.41 2.99
C ILE A 85 11.97 6.32 2.18
N THR A 86 11.25 6.71 1.11
CA THR A 86 10.51 5.76 0.28
C THR A 86 11.45 4.87 -0.55
N GLN A 87 12.61 5.38 -0.94
CA GLN A 87 13.66 4.55 -1.53
C GLN A 87 14.11 3.47 -0.55
N ARG A 88 14.40 3.83 0.70
CA ARG A 88 14.82 2.87 1.74
C ARG A 88 13.73 1.85 2.05
N LEU A 89 12.48 2.29 2.07
CA LEU A 89 11.32 1.42 2.23
C LEU A 89 11.21 0.40 1.08
N ARG A 90 11.45 0.83 -0.16
CA ARG A 90 11.49 -0.02 -1.34
C ARG A 90 12.64 -1.02 -1.27
N GLU A 91 13.85 -0.60 -0.93
CA GLU A 91 15.01 -1.48 -0.74
C GLU A 91 14.67 -2.59 0.25
N ARG A 92 14.05 -2.25 1.38
CA ARG A 92 13.58 -3.22 2.37
C ARG A 92 12.51 -4.15 1.81
N GLY A 93 11.56 -3.62 1.05
CA GLY A 93 10.53 -4.42 0.39
C GLY A 93 11.10 -5.42 -0.63
N VAL A 94 12.12 -5.02 -1.37
CA VAL A 94 12.86 -5.90 -2.31
C VAL A 94 13.63 -6.99 -1.55
N GLU A 95 14.32 -6.65 -0.45
CA GLU A 95 14.99 -7.64 0.42
C GLU A 95 14.00 -8.69 0.95
N GLN A 96 12.81 -8.26 1.34
CA GLN A 96 11.75 -9.17 1.82
C GLN A 96 11.24 -10.13 0.74
N LEU A 97 11.40 -9.80 -0.54
CA LEU A 97 10.96 -10.62 -1.67
C LEU A 97 12.08 -11.52 -2.24
N GLN A 98 13.29 -11.47 -1.69
CA GLN A 98 14.40 -12.31 -2.16
C GLN A 98 14.06 -13.80 -2.07
N GLY A 99 14.36 -14.53 -3.14
CA GLY A 99 14.15 -15.98 -3.22
C GLY A 99 12.74 -16.41 -3.66
N GLU A 100 11.83 -15.45 -3.95
CA GLU A 100 10.56 -15.77 -4.60
C GLU A 100 10.79 -16.01 -6.11
N GLU A 101 10.16 -17.05 -6.66
CA GLU A 101 10.25 -17.40 -8.09
C GLU A 101 9.30 -16.57 -8.95
N GLU A 102 8.15 -16.20 -8.39
CA GLU A 102 7.13 -15.35 -9.02
C GLU A 102 6.69 -14.27 -8.02
N ILE A 103 6.64 -13.02 -8.49
CA ILE A 103 6.22 -11.86 -7.70
C ILE A 103 5.10 -11.13 -8.44
N TRP A 104 3.98 -10.94 -7.76
CA TRP A 104 2.89 -10.11 -8.24
C TRP A 104 3.02 -8.70 -7.70
N VAL A 105 3.14 -7.72 -8.57
CA VAL A 105 3.26 -6.31 -8.20
C VAL A 105 1.91 -5.64 -8.38
N MET A 106 1.24 -5.37 -7.26
CA MET A 106 -0.04 -4.64 -7.27
C MET A 106 0.24 -3.14 -7.22
N VAL A 107 -0.15 -2.43 -8.28
CA VAL A 107 -0.05 -0.97 -8.36
C VAL A 107 -1.45 -0.38 -8.21
N ASP A 108 -1.58 0.58 -7.32
CA ASP A 108 -2.87 1.23 -7.08
C ASP A 108 -2.68 2.70 -6.68
N SER A 109 -3.66 3.52 -7.00
CA SER A 109 -3.70 4.93 -6.63
C SER A 109 -4.72 5.16 -5.52
N SER A 110 -4.48 6.16 -4.69
CA SER A 110 -5.43 6.60 -3.67
C SER A 110 -5.38 8.10 -3.50
N ASP A 111 -6.43 8.66 -2.92
CA ASP A 111 -6.52 10.10 -2.66
C ASP A 111 -6.35 10.39 -1.17
N LEU A 112 -5.54 11.38 -0.86
CA LEU A 112 -5.49 12.03 0.44
C LEU A 112 -6.42 13.24 0.37
N ARG A 113 -7.65 13.08 0.85
CA ARG A 113 -8.71 14.09 0.76
C ARG A 113 -8.57 15.13 1.85
N LYS A 114 -8.75 16.40 1.47
CA LYS A 114 -8.68 17.57 2.35
C LYS A 114 -9.87 18.51 2.10
N PRO A 115 -11.10 18.05 2.38
CA PRO A 115 -12.30 18.77 1.96
C PRO A 115 -12.40 20.20 2.52
N TYR A 116 -11.83 20.43 3.68
CA TYR A 116 -11.89 21.74 4.38
C TYR A 116 -10.59 22.55 4.27
N ALA A 117 -9.56 22.02 3.61
CA ALA A 117 -8.31 22.74 3.44
C ALA A 117 -8.37 23.65 2.20
N HIS A 118 -7.91 24.90 2.38
CA HIS A 118 -7.83 25.89 1.31
C HIS A 118 -6.44 26.50 1.17
N GLU A 119 -5.63 26.41 2.23
CA GLU A 119 -4.32 27.08 2.34
C GLU A 119 -3.13 26.13 2.26
N MET A 120 -3.39 24.82 2.09
CA MET A 120 -2.30 23.86 1.89
C MET A 120 -1.69 24.06 0.50
N GLU A 121 -0.36 23.97 0.44
CA GLU A 121 0.41 24.12 -0.79
C GLU A 121 0.02 23.09 -1.85
N ALA A 122 -0.10 23.53 -3.11
CA ALA A 122 -0.34 22.70 -4.27
C ALA A 122 -1.55 21.75 -4.16
N LEU A 123 -2.64 22.16 -3.50
CA LEU A 123 -3.87 21.38 -3.46
C LEU A 123 -4.43 21.18 -4.86
N MET A 124 -4.69 19.92 -5.21
CA MET A 124 -5.38 19.54 -6.45
C MET A 124 -6.83 19.12 -6.19
N ARG A 125 -7.57 18.88 -7.25
CA ARG A 125 -8.94 18.35 -7.17
C ARG A 125 -8.92 16.84 -7.31
N VAL A 126 -9.46 16.15 -6.29
CA VAL A 126 -9.56 14.68 -6.24
C VAL A 126 -11.02 14.25 -6.06
N PRO A 127 -11.40 13.02 -6.44
CA PRO A 127 -12.75 12.52 -6.25
C PRO A 127 -13.18 12.52 -4.77
N LYS A 128 -14.43 12.90 -4.51
CA LYS A 128 -15.04 12.73 -3.18
C LYS A 128 -15.16 11.23 -2.84
N LEU A 129 -15.19 10.93 -1.55
CA LEU A 129 -15.40 9.56 -1.09
C LEU A 129 -16.84 9.12 -1.35
N GLU A 130 -17.80 10.02 -1.12
CA GLU A 130 -19.22 9.78 -1.29
C GLU A 130 -19.81 10.77 -2.28
N GLY A 131 -20.69 10.27 -3.15
CA GLY A 131 -21.37 11.07 -4.13
C GLY A 131 -20.54 11.45 -5.35
N GLN A 132 -21.11 12.33 -6.18
CA GLN A 132 -20.43 12.85 -7.37
C GLN A 132 -19.69 14.15 -7.06
N GLY A 133 -18.56 14.40 -7.76
CA GLY A 133 -17.83 15.63 -7.71
C GLY A 133 -16.42 15.51 -7.14
N LEU A 134 -15.77 16.68 -7.01
CA LEU A 134 -14.38 16.78 -6.60
C LEU A 134 -14.24 17.54 -5.28
N THR A 135 -13.19 17.23 -4.55
CA THR A 135 -12.77 17.93 -3.32
C THR A 135 -11.28 18.28 -3.40
N ASN A 136 -10.78 19.07 -2.47
CA ASN A 136 -9.36 19.36 -2.36
C ASN A 136 -8.60 18.14 -1.82
N GLY A 137 -7.35 17.95 -2.26
CA GLY A 137 -6.51 16.86 -1.79
C GLY A 137 -5.23 16.68 -2.58
N TYR A 138 -4.64 15.52 -2.45
CA TYR A 138 -3.46 15.05 -3.18
C TYR A 138 -3.71 13.64 -3.69
N ARG A 139 -2.98 13.27 -4.73
CA ARG A 139 -2.98 11.89 -5.25
C ARG A 139 -1.79 11.13 -4.71
N THR A 140 -1.98 9.84 -4.48
CA THR A 140 -0.87 8.95 -4.14
C THR A 140 -0.84 7.76 -5.08
N LEU A 141 0.38 7.33 -5.42
CA LEU A 141 0.63 6.13 -6.19
C LEU A 141 1.45 5.18 -5.33
N ASN A 142 1.04 3.91 -5.27
CA ASN A 142 1.62 2.94 -4.37
C ASN A 142 1.78 1.59 -5.08
N ALA A 143 2.81 0.82 -4.70
CA ALA A 143 2.98 -0.53 -5.20
C ALA A 143 3.44 -1.49 -4.11
N PHE A 144 2.94 -2.73 -4.19
CA PHE A 144 3.20 -3.82 -3.25
C PHE A 144 3.65 -5.06 -4.02
N GLY A 145 4.75 -5.65 -3.60
CA GLY A 145 5.19 -6.95 -4.09
C GLY A 145 4.59 -8.08 -3.24
N LEU A 146 4.03 -9.06 -3.90
CA LEU A 146 3.40 -10.22 -3.30
C LEU A 146 4.05 -11.48 -3.87
N GLY A 147 4.91 -12.12 -3.11
CA GLY A 147 5.40 -13.46 -3.37
C GLY A 147 4.45 -14.51 -2.81
N ARG A 148 4.84 -15.77 -2.87
CA ARG A 148 4.06 -16.89 -2.33
C ARG A 148 3.85 -16.75 -0.82
N GLU A 149 4.90 -16.43 -0.09
CA GLU A 149 4.88 -16.31 1.37
C GLU A 149 5.26 -14.91 1.86
N ARG A 150 6.02 -14.18 1.06
CA ARG A 150 6.63 -12.90 1.41
C ARG A 150 5.94 -11.74 0.72
N ARG A 151 5.99 -10.59 1.34
CA ARG A 151 5.37 -9.37 0.83
C ARG A 151 6.22 -8.17 1.19
N GLY A 152 6.24 -7.15 0.32
CA GLY A 152 6.99 -5.92 0.55
C GLY A 152 6.32 -4.70 -0.06
N ILE A 153 6.64 -3.52 0.48
CA ILE A 153 6.22 -2.26 -0.11
C ILE A 153 7.30 -1.86 -1.11
N LEU A 154 6.90 -1.66 -2.37
CA LEU A 154 7.83 -1.36 -3.46
C LEU A 154 7.83 0.11 -3.88
N TYR A 155 6.74 0.82 -3.64
CA TYR A 155 6.64 2.22 -4.05
C TYR A 155 5.61 2.98 -3.23
N HIS A 156 5.92 4.24 -2.95
CA HIS A 156 5.00 5.25 -2.47
C HIS A 156 5.43 6.62 -2.97
N ARG A 157 4.49 7.38 -3.52
CA ARG A 157 4.67 8.80 -3.85
C ARG A 157 3.35 9.54 -3.67
N LEU A 158 3.41 10.69 -3.03
CA LEU A 158 2.33 11.68 -2.99
C LEU A 158 2.68 12.80 -3.98
N PHE A 159 1.74 13.15 -4.85
CA PHE A 159 1.93 14.18 -5.87
C PHE A 159 0.68 15.03 -6.07
N SER A 160 0.87 16.15 -6.77
CA SER A 160 -0.21 17.05 -7.17
C SER A 160 -0.08 17.48 -8.62
N SER A 161 -1.22 17.64 -9.29
CA SER A 161 -1.27 18.25 -10.62
C SER A 161 -0.98 19.76 -10.61
N GLN A 162 -0.84 20.38 -9.44
CA GLN A 162 -0.49 21.79 -9.27
C GLN A 162 1.03 22.01 -9.15
N GLU A 163 1.83 20.95 -9.13
CA GLU A 163 3.29 21.06 -9.13
C GLU A 163 3.78 21.52 -10.51
N ALA A 164 4.79 22.39 -10.51
CA ALA A 164 5.34 22.94 -11.76
C ALA A 164 5.92 21.86 -12.69
N GLU A 165 6.39 20.76 -12.12
CA GLU A 165 7.02 19.65 -12.85
C GLU A 165 6.01 18.57 -13.28
N PHE A 166 4.77 18.64 -12.80
CA PHE A 166 3.73 17.67 -13.16
C PHE A 166 3.41 17.77 -14.65
N ARG A 167 3.35 16.62 -15.31
CA ARG A 167 2.99 16.52 -16.73
C ARG A 167 1.64 15.88 -16.93
N SER A 168 1.48 14.67 -16.41
CA SER A 168 0.22 13.92 -16.41
C SER A 168 0.31 12.75 -15.44
N GLU A 169 -0.84 12.21 -15.01
CA GLU A 169 -0.89 11.00 -14.19
C GLU A 169 -0.24 9.79 -14.90
N SER A 170 -0.39 9.68 -16.23
CA SER A 170 0.25 8.61 -17.00
C SER A 170 1.78 8.67 -16.91
N VAL A 171 2.38 9.87 -16.94
CA VAL A 171 3.83 10.05 -16.77
C VAL A 171 4.26 9.66 -15.36
N GLU A 172 3.53 10.09 -14.32
CA GLU A 172 3.80 9.70 -12.93
C GLU A 172 3.79 8.17 -12.76
N VAL A 173 2.80 7.49 -13.37
CA VAL A 173 2.70 6.03 -13.34
C VAL A 173 3.87 5.38 -14.08
N GLN A 174 4.26 5.87 -15.24
CA GLN A 174 5.39 5.33 -16.01
C GLN A 174 6.72 5.50 -15.23
N GLU A 175 6.96 6.65 -14.61
CA GLU A 175 8.15 6.89 -13.77
C GLU A 175 8.18 5.97 -12.53
N ALA A 176 7.01 5.76 -11.91
CA ALA A 176 6.88 4.82 -10.81
C ALA A 176 7.19 3.38 -11.26
N LEU A 177 6.63 2.95 -12.40
CA LEU A 177 6.88 1.62 -12.95
C LEU A 177 8.36 1.41 -13.28
N GLN A 178 9.04 2.39 -13.89
CA GLN A 178 10.47 2.32 -14.16
C GLN A 178 11.29 2.15 -12.88
N THR A 179 10.91 2.87 -11.83
CA THR A 179 11.54 2.78 -10.51
C THR A 179 11.36 1.38 -9.90
N ILE A 180 10.13 0.84 -10.00
CA ILE A 180 9.80 -0.50 -9.48
C ILE A 180 10.52 -1.58 -10.29
N ILE A 181 10.45 -1.51 -11.63
CA ILE A 181 11.10 -2.44 -12.57
C ILE A 181 12.59 -2.53 -12.23
N SER A 182 13.28 -1.38 -12.14
CA SER A 182 14.70 -1.33 -11.82
C SER A 182 15.03 -1.97 -10.46
N ALA A 183 14.11 -1.87 -9.50
CA ALA A 183 14.31 -2.41 -8.17
C ALA A 183 14.06 -3.93 -8.09
N VAL A 184 13.07 -4.47 -8.83
CA VAL A 184 12.70 -5.90 -8.76
C VAL A 184 13.42 -6.76 -9.80
N GLN A 185 13.90 -6.17 -10.89
CA GLN A 185 14.60 -6.91 -11.96
C GLN A 185 15.79 -7.74 -11.45
N PRO A 186 16.63 -7.27 -10.51
CA PRO A 186 17.76 -8.06 -9.98
C PRO A 186 17.35 -9.31 -9.19
N LEU A 187 16.06 -9.44 -8.82
CA LEU A 187 15.58 -10.64 -8.11
C LEU A 187 15.53 -11.88 -9.02
N GLY A 188 15.53 -11.72 -10.34
CA GLY A 188 15.45 -12.82 -11.31
C GLY A 188 14.12 -13.58 -11.28
N ALA A 189 13.12 -13.08 -10.56
CA ALA A 189 11.79 -13.67 -10.46
C ALA A 189 10.94 -13.31 -11.67
N LYS A 190 9.93 -14.12 -11.97
CA LYS A 190 8.85 -13.77 -12.92
C LYS A 190 7.98 -12.68 -12.30
N ILE A 191 7.92 -11.50 -12.91
CA ILE A 191 7.16 -10.35 -12.41
C ILE A 191 5.86 -10.20 -13.19
N ILE A 192 4.73 -10.09 -12.46
CA ILE A 192 3.41 -9.88 -13.05
C ILE A 192 2.73 -8.69 -12.33
N TYR A 193 2.41 -7.64 -13.07
CA TYR A 193 1.72 -6.46 -12.54
C TYR A 193 0.22 -6.67 -12.53
N GLY A 194 -0.43 -6.42 -11.39
CA GLY A 194 -1.88 -6.36 -11.26
C GLY A 194 -2.34 -4.91 -11.22
N LEU A 195 -3.10 -4.49 -12.23
CA LEU A 195 -3.51 -3.10 -12.47
C LEU A 195 -5.03 -3.00 -12.53
N ASP A 196 -5.59 -1.94 -11.96
CA ASP A 196 -7.02 -1.67 -12.11
C ASP A 196 -7.32 -0.87 -13.40
N SER A 197 -8.59 -0.52 -13.61
CA SER A 197 -9.03 0.23 -14.79
C SER A 197 -8.52 1.67 -14.84
N GLY A 198 -8.00 2.22 -13.76
CA GLY A 198 -7.32 3.51 -13.76
C GLY A 198 -5.99 3.50 -14.50
N PHE A 199 -5.43 2.31 -14.72
CA PHE A 199 -4.19 2.10 -15.49
C PHE A 199 -4.45 1.55 -16.90
N ASP A 200 -5.66 1.69 -17.44
CA ASP A 200 -6.01 1.30 -18.80
C ASP A 200 -5.39 2.25 -19.85
N ASP A 201 -4.06 2.29 -19.86
CA ASP A 201 -3.24 3.12 -20.74
C ASP A 201 -2.14 2.27 -21.39
N VAL A 202 -2.11 2.27 -22.73
CA VAL A 202 -1.14 1.49 -23.53
C VAL A 202 0.30 1.95 -23.28
N ALA A 203 0.52 3.22 -22.94
CA ALA A 203 1.85 3.71 -22.61
C ALA A 203 2.35 3.13 -21.26
N VAL A 204 1.45 2.98 -20.30
CA VAL A 204 1.70 2.30 -19.01
C VAL A 204 2.05 0.83 -19.27
N TRP A 205 1.25 0.13 -20.07
CA TRP A 205 1.50 -1.29 -20.40
C TRP A 205 2.82 -1.46 -21.15
N GLY A 206 3.10 -0.57 -22.11
CA GLY A 206 4.34 -0.58 -22.89
C GLY A 206 5.58 -0.48 -22.00
N THR A 207 5.53 0.30 -20.91
CA THR A 207 6.65 0.40 -19.97
C THR A 207 6.97 -0.94 -19.31
N ILE A 208 5.95 -1.74 -18.97
CA ILE A 208 6.11 -3.08 -18.39
C ILE A 208 6.64 -4.06 -19.46
N TRP A 209 6.06 -4.05 -20.66
CA TRP A 209 6.44 -4.95 -21.75
C TRP A 209 7.87 -4.72 -22.27
N GLU A 210 8.35 -3.47 -22.27
CA GLU A 210 9.74 -3.16 -22.66
C GLU A 210 10.78 -3.70 -21.65
N ALA A 211 10.36 -3.98 -20.44
CA ALA A 211 11.19 -4.62 -19.43
C ALA A 211 11.09 -6.15 -19.43
N ASP A 212 10.40 -6.74 -20.41
CA ASP A 212 10.12 -8.18 -20.50
C ASP A 212 9.41 -8.72 -19.26
N GLN A 213 8.51 -7.90 -18.67
CA GLN A 213 7.68 -8.24 -17.55
C GLN A 213 6.22 -8.32 -17.98
N HIS A 214 5.37 -8.94 -17.17
CA HIS A 214 4.00 -9.26 -17.51
C HIS A 214 3.00 -8.40 -16.77
N LEU A 215 1.76 -8.31 -17.30
CA LEU A 215 0.67 -7.62 -16.62
C LEU A 215 -0.67 -8.34 -16.73
N VAL A 216 -1.54 -8.04 -15.77
CA VAL A 216 -2.98 -8.27 -15.82
C VAL A 216 -3.64 -6.94 -15.48
N CYS A 217 -4.31 -6.32 -16.43
CA CYS A 217 -4.95 -5.02 -16.26
C CYS A 217 -6.46 -5.11 -16.54
N ARG A 218 -7.27 -4.52 -15.67
CA ARG A 218 -8.69 -4.33 -15.98
C ARG A 218 -8.83 -3.22 -17.01
N VAL A 219 -9.58 -3.49 -18.09
CA VAL A 219 -9.82 -2.52 -19.16
C VAL A 219 -11.23 -1.95 -19.10
N TYR A 220 -11.32 -0.68 -19.37
CA TYR A 220 -12.56 0.07 -19.47
C TYR A 220 -12.84 0.50 -20.92
N HIS A 221 -11.79 0.76 -21.71
CA HIS A 221 -11.90 1.27 -23.06
C HIS A 221 -12.06 0.15 -24.11
N LEU A 222 -13.22 -0.51 -24.13
CA LEU A 222 -13.51 -1.61 -25.06
C LEU A 222 -13.54 -1.17 -26.55
N LYS A 223 -13.65 0.12 -26.82
CA LYS A 223 -13.52 0.67 -28.19
C LYS A 223 -12.08 0.80 -28.66
N ARG A 224 -11.09 0.46 -27.83
CA ARG A 224 -9.66 0.44 -28.18
C ARG A 224 -9.40 -0.42 -29.40
N ALA A 225 -8.66 0.16 -30.37
CA ALA A 225 -8.24 -0.56 -31.57
C ALA A 225 -7.13 -1.56 -31.23
N VAL A 226 -7.32 -2.79 -31.69
CA VAL A 226 -6.37 -3.90 -31.58
C VAL A 226 -6.30 -4.62 -32.93
N GLN A 227 -5.42 -5.59 -33.06
CA GLN A 227 -5.45 -6.51 -34.18
C GLN A 227 -5.92 -7.90 -33.69
N GLN A 228 -6.74 -8.55 -34.48
CA GLN A 228 -7.19 -9.91 -34.25
C GLN A 228 -6.90 -10.75 -35.49
N GLN A 229 -6.49 -11.99 -35.27
CA GLN A 229 -6.21 -12.92 -36.36
C GLN A 229 -7.53 -13.42 -36.95
N SER A 230 -7.69 -13.29 -38.26
CA SER A 230 -8.84 -13.81 -39.00
C SER A 230 -8.70 -15.32 -39.23
N ALA A 231 -9.78 -15.97 -39.71
CA ALA A 231 -9.74 -17.36 -40.10
C ALA A 231 -8.67 -17.69 -41.17
N THR A 232 -8.27 -16.69 -41.95
CA THR A 232 -7.19 -16.79 -42.98
C THR A 232 -5.80 -16.47 -42.42
N GLN A 233 -5.65 -16.46 -41.08
CA GLN A 233 -4.40 -16.12 -40.37
C GLN A 233 -3.84 -14.71 -40.65
N THR A 234 -4.62 -13.81 -41.18
CA THR A 234 -4.24 -12.40 -41.36
C THR A 234 -4.67 -11.54 -40.20
N TRP A 235 -3.83 -10.61 -39.77
CA TRP A 235 -4.15 -9.66 -38.71
C TRP A 235 -5.03 -8.54 -39.25
N GLN A 236 -6.21 -8.37 -38.64
CA GLN A 236 -7.16 -7.33 -39.01
C GLN A 236 -7.38 -6.38 -37.85
N ARG A 237 -7.49 -5.10 -38.14
CA ARG A 237 -7.78 -4.07 -37.15
C ARG A 237 -9.26 -4.13 -36.73
N VAL A 238 -9.50 -4.33 -35.45
CA VAL A 238 -10.82 -4.40 -34.82
C VAL A 238 -10.81 -3.64 -33.49
N SER A 239 -11.98 -3.41 -32.87
CA SER A 239 -12.03 -2.99 -31.47
C SER A 239 -11.95 -4.19 -30.53
N LEU A 240 -11.58 -3.97 -29.24
CA LEU A 240 -11.68 -5.01 -28.21
C LEU A 240 -13.08 -5.58 -28.09
N GLU A 241 -14.13 -4.74 -28.22
CA GLU A 241 -15.52 -5.17 -28.22
C GLU A 241 -15.86 -6.11 -29.38
N GLN A 242 -15.28 -5.83 -30.57
CA GLN A 242 -15.43 -6.73 -31.73
C GLN A 242 -14.65 -8.03 -31.53
N ALA A 243 -13.43 -7.95 -31.00
CA ALA A 243 -12.62 -9.13 -30.66
C ALA A 243 -13.32 -10.03 -29.65
N ALA A 244 -14.06 -9.45 -28.71
CA ALA A 244 -14.83 -10.19 -27.70
C ALA A 244 -15.88 -11.14 -28.28
N ARG A 245 -16.27 -11.01 -29.57
CA ARG A 245 -17.18 -11.95 -30.25
C ARG A 245 -16.54 -13.31 -30.50
N HIS A 246 -15.21 -13.41 -30.40
CA HIS A 246 -14.43 -14.64 -30.61
C HIS A 246 -13.90 -15.23 -29.30
N LEU A 247 -14.43 -14.81 -28.17
CA LEU A 247 -14.08 -15.40 -26.87
C LEU A 247 -14.43 -16.87 -26.83
N GLN A 248 -13.50 -17.67 -26.31
CA GLN A 248 -13.70 -19.09 -26.05
C GLN A 248 -13.66 -19.32 -24.55
N GLU A 249 -14.64 -20.06 -24.02
CA GLU A 249 -14.62 -20.45 -22.62
C GLU A 249 -13.37 -21.29 -22.33
N ARG A 250 -12.67 -20.92 -21.26
CA ARG A 250 -11.44 -21.56 -20.81
C ARG A 250 -11.62 -22.30 -19.50
N ALA A 251 -12.39 -21.70 -18.57
CA ALA A 251 -12.60 -22.27 -17.26
C ALA A 251 -13.89 -21.79 -16.62
N VAL A 252 -14.43 -22.64 -15.75
CA VAL A 252 -15.42 -22.28 -14.73
C VAL A 252 -14.82 -22.63 -13.37
N VAL A 253 -14.60 -21.62 -12.53
CA VAL A 253 -13.91 -21.80 -11.26
C VAL A 253 -14.74 -21.27 -10.09
N GLU A 254 -14.68 -21.94 -8.94
CA GLU A 254 -15.22 -21.43 -7.71
C GLU A 254 -14.23 -20.41 -7.09
N THR A 255 -14.73 -19.26 -6.74
CA THR A 255 -13.91 -18.19 -6.19
C THR A 255 -14.64 -17.46 -5.06
N GLU A 256 -13.92 -17.07 -4.02
CA GLU A 256 -14.48 -16.26 -2.94
C GLU A 256 -14.46 -14.77 -3.31
N LEU A 257 -15.60 -14.12 -3.26
CA LEU A 257 -15.74 -12.68 -3.44
C LEU A 257 -16.43 -12.06 -2.23
N VAL A 258 -16.16 -10.76 -2.02
CA VAL A 258 -16.85 -9.95 -1.00
C VAL A 258 -17.95 -9.20 -1.72
N VAL A 259 -19.18 -9.69 -1.62
CA VAL A 259 -20.35 -9.18 -2.35
C VAL A 259 -21.29 -8.49 -1.38
N GLN A 260 -21.71 -7.27 -1.70
CA GLN A 260 -22.80 -6.59 -1.03
C GLN A 260 -24.02 -6.63 -1.96
N LYS A 261 -25.05 -7.34 -1.55
CA LYS A 261 -26.32 -7.40 -2.30
C LYS A 261 -27.12 -6.15 -2.02
N GLU A 262 -27.94 -5.76 -2.99
CA GLU A 262 -28.87 -4.64 -2.83
C GLU A 262 -29.77 -4.88 -1.62
N GLY A 263 -29.87 -3.87 -0.73
CA GLY A 263 -30.62 -3.97 0.53
C GLY A 263 -29.89 -4.60 1.71
N GLU A 264 -28.66 -5.10 1.54
CA GLU A 264 -27.83 -5.59 2.65
C GLU A 264 -26.98 -4.48 3.26
N ALA A 265 -26.97 -4.38 4.61
CA ALA A 265 -26.16 -3.37 5.33
C ALA A 265 -24.65 -3.63 5.26
N TYR A 266 -24.24 -4.86 4.99
CA TYR A 266 -22.82 -5.26 5.01
C TYR A 266 -22.49 -6.22 3.88
N ALA A 267 -21.31 -6.02 3.27
CA ALA A 267 -20.75 -6.96 2.31
C ALA A 267 -20.38 -8.29 2.99
N LYS A 268 -20.70 -9.40 2.34
CA LYS A 268 -20.40 -10.75 2.83
C LYS A 268 -19.46 -11.48 1.89
N ARG A 269 -18.57 -12.30 2.45
CA ARG A 269 -17.81 -13.26 1.65
C ARG A 269 -18.74 -14.39 1.23
N GLN A 270 -18.77 -14.65 -0.06
CA GLN A 270 -19.47 -15.79 -0.62
C GLN A 270 -18.61 -16.47 -1.69
N THR A 271 -18.75 -17.78 -1.79
CA THR A 271 -18.19 -18.54 -2.91
C THR A 271 -19.14 -18.39 -4.08
N VAL A 272 -18.60 -17.98 -5.22
CA VAL A 272 -19.35 -17.81 -6.48
C VAL A 272 -18.64 -18.56 -7.59
N LYS A 273 -19.38 -18.96 -8.60
CA LYS A 273 -18.80 -19.47 -9.84
C LYS A 273 -18.42 -18.31 -10.74
N ALA A 274 -17.19 -18.34 -11.25
CA ALA A 274 -16.67 -17.40 -12.23
C ALA A 274 -16.39 -18.14 -13.54
N HIS A 275 -16.98 -17.64 -14.63
CA HIS A 275 -16.76 -18.13 -15.99
C HIS A 275 -15.67 -17.25 -16.63
N LEU A 276 -14.64 -17.90 -17.16
CA LEU A 276 -13.52 -17.25 -17.80
C LEU A 276 -13.50 -17.59 -19.28
N ALA A 277 -13.60 -16.59 -20.13
CA ALA A 277 -13.50 -16.73 -21.57
C ALA A 277 -12.40 -15.84 -22.11
N ALA A 278 -11.60 -16.32 -23.07
CA ALA A 278 -10.46 -15.58 -23.59
C ALA A 278 -10.31 -15.67 -25.11
N CYS A 279 -9.72 -14.64 -25.71
CA CYS A 279 -9.25 -14.65 -27.10
C CYS A 279 -7.94 -13.87 -27.22
N ALA A 280 -7.09 -14.29 -28.17
CA ALA A 280 -5.83 -13.63 -28.47
C ALA A 280 -6.07 -12.36 -29.31
N VAL A 281 -5.31 -11.31 -29.00
CA VAL A 281 -5.29 -10.03 -29.72
C VAL A 281 -3.85 -9.50 -29.79
N GLN A 282 -3.55 -8.64 -30.77
CA GLN A 282 -2.32 -7.87 -30.76
C GLN A 282 -2.64 -6.41 -30.43
N ILE A 283 -1.93 -5.88 -29.45
CA ILE A 283 -2.11 -4.50 -28.97
C ILE A 283 -1.00 -3.63 -29.53
N PRO A 284 -1.33 -2.61 -30.34
CA PRO A 284 -0.35 -1.64 -30.79
C PRO A 284 0.03 -0.71 -29.63
N TYR A 285 1.33 -0.50 -29.42
CA TYR A 285 1.84 0.41 -28.39
C TYR A 285 3.05 1.20 -28.88
N LYS A 286 3.33 2.30 -28.21
CA LYS A 286 4.52 3.11 -28.40
C LYS A 286 5.12 3.39 -27.04
N VAL A 287 6.42 3.33 -26.92
CA VAL A 287 7.12 3.72 -25.70
C VAL A 287 7.53 5.18 -25.84
N ASN A 288 6.92 6.04 -25.07
CA ASN A 288 7.25 7.48 -24.99
C ASN A 288 8.26 7.73 -23.86
N LEU A 289 9.37 6.99 -23.85
CA LEU A 289 10.48 7.34 -22.98
C LEU A 289 11.15 8.58 -23.56
N ARG A 290 11.22 9.66 -22.80
CA ARG A 290 11.99 10.94 -22.95
C ARG A 290 12.91 11.13 -24.17
N ALA A 291 12.92 10.20 -25.13
CA ALA A 291 13.74 10.25 -26.32
C ALA A 291 13.00 11.03 -27.42
N GLU A 292 13.67 11.96 -28.02
CA GLU A 292 13.28 12.96 -28.99
C GLU A 292 12.63 12.46 -30.30
N LYS A 293 12.39 11.17 -30.44
CA LYS A 293 11.64 10.59 -31.54
C LYS A 293 10.61 9.61 -31.03
N ALA A 294 9.33 9.86 -31.34
CA ALA A 294 8.26 8.88 -31.16
C ALA A 294 8.74 7.51 -31.69
N GLY A 295 8.91 6.55 -30.79
CA GLY A 295 9.37 5.20 -31.16
C GLY A 295 8.46 4.60 -32.21
N ALA A 296 8.99 3.68 -33.02
CA ALA A 296 8.22 2.92 -33.99
C ALA A 296 7.05 2.22 -33.26
N GLN A 297 5.91 2.14 -33.92
CA GLN A 297 4.78 1.38 -33.41
C GLN A 297 5.17 -0.09 -33.25
N ARG A 298 5.00 -0.65 -32.09
CA ARG A 298 5.22 -2.05 -31.73
C ARG A 298 3.89 -2.76 -31.50
N TYR A 299 3.92 -4.07 -31.52
CA TYR A 299 2.75 -4.90 -31.26
C TYR A 299 3.11 -5.94 -30.21
N LYS A 300 2.27 -6.06 -29.20
CA LYS A 300 2.37 -7.10 -28.17
C LYS A 300 1.23 -8.09 -28.34
N LEU A 301 1.56 -9.39 -28.46
CA LEU A 301 0.56 -10.44 -28.33
C LEU A 301 0.01 -10.41 -26.90
N ALA A 302 -1.30 -10.36 -26.78
CA ALA A 302 -2.01 -10.29 -25.53
C ALA A 302 -3.31 -11.09 -25.60
N TRP A 303 -3.95 -11.27 -24.47
CA TRP A 303 -5.22 -11.97 -24.33
C TRP A 303 -6.25 -11.04 -23.71
N LEU A 304 -7.40 -10.93 -24.36
CA LEU A 304 -8.59 -10.34 -23.77
C LEU A 304 -9.31 -11.44 -23.01
N VAL A 305 -9.49 -11.25 -21.70
CA VAL A 305 -10.16 -12.20 -20.81
C VAL A 305 -11.42 -11.56 -20.26
N LYS A 306 -12.57 -12.22 -20.43
CA LYS A 306 -13.84 -11.85 -19.82
C LYS A 306 -14.10 -12.74 -18.61
N VAL A 307 -14.39 -12.12 -17.48
CA VAL A 307 -14.78 -12.82 -16.25
C VAL A 307 -16.22 -12.43 -15.94
N THR A 308 -17.12 -13.40 -15.91
CA THR A 308 -18.51 -13.25 -15.45
C THR A 308 -18.73 -14.08 -14.20
N THR A 309 -19.46 -13.55 -13.24
CA THR A 309 -19.74 -14.23 -11.97
C THR A 309 -21.23 -14.49 -11.83
N GLU A 310 -21.57 -15.71 -11.39
CA GLU A 310 -22.94 -16.07 -11.09
C GLU A 310 -23.42 -15.39 -9.79
N ASP A 311 -24.69 -15.03 -9.73
CA ASP A 311 -25.40 -14.56 -8.52
C ASP A 311 -24.83 -13.31 -7.81
N THR A 312 -23.95 -12.54 -8.48
CA THR A 312 -23.37 -11.32 -7.89
C THR A 312 -24.08 -10.05 -8.34
N GLY A 313 -24.75 -10.07 -9.50
CA GLY A 313 -25.27 -8.87 -10.16
C GLY A 313 -24.20 -7.93 -10.70
N TRP A 314 -22.93 -8.35 -10.72
CA TRP A 314 -21.83 -7.52 -11.18
C TRP A 314 -21.69 -7.54 -12.70
N ASP A 315 -21.31 -6.40 -13.26
CA ASP A 315 -20.86 -6.33 -14.64
C ASP A 315 -19.63 -7.19 -14.88
N PRO A 316 -19.48 -7.77 -16.08
CA PRO A 316 -18.30 -8.54 -16.43
C PRO A 316 -17.01 -7.75 -16.23
N TRP A 317 -15.98 -8.41 -15.71
CA TRP A 317 -14.64 -7.83 -15.73
C TRP A 317 -13.98 -8.15 -17.05
N TRP A 318 -13.39 -7.13 -17.65
CA TRP A 318 -12.60 -7.22 -18.85
C TRP A 318 -11.14 -7.04 -18.47
N LEU A 319 -10.32 -8.06 -18.74
CA LEU A 319 -8.91 -8.05 -18.39
C LEU A 319 -8.09 -8.16 -19.67
N ILE A 320 -6.96 -7.45 -19.71
CA ILE A 320 -5.88 -7.64 -20.69
C ILE A 320 -4.68 -8.22 -19.97
N THR A 321 -4.05 -9.20 -20.61
CA THR A 321 -2.79 -9.79 -20.14
C THR A 321 -1.94 -10.22 -21.31
N ASP A 322 -0.62 -10.16 -21.19
CA ASP A 322 0.32 -10.77 -22.13
C ASP A 322 0.76 -12.18 -21.72
N LEU A 323 0.25 -12.69 -20.58
CA LEU A 323 0.37 -14.10 -20.23
C LEU A 323 -0.49 -14.93 -21.18
N PRO A 324 0.00 -16.05 -21.70
CA PRO A 324 -0.81 -16.97 -22.50
C PRO A 324 -2.03 -17.48 -21.72
N VAL A 325 -3.21 -17.48 -22.34
CA VAL A 325 -4.46 -17.97 -21.75
C VAL A 325 -5.06 -19.04 -22.66
N GLU A 326 -4.44 -20.21 -22.65
CA GLU A 326 -4.76 -21.30 -23.59
C GLU A 326 -5.64 -22.38 -22.95
N ASP A 327 -5.56 -22.52 -21.62
CA ASP A 327 -6.24 -23.53 -20.83
C ASP A 327 -6.89 -22.98 -19.55
N ALA A 328 -7.43 -23.88 -18.74
CA ALA A 328 -8.12 -23.55 -17.48
C ALA A 328 -7.15 -23.03 -16.41
N ASP A 329 -5.94 -23.56 -16.33
CA ASP A 329 -4.96 -23.19 -15.32
C ASP A 329 -4.43 -21.78 -15.56
N SER A 330 -4.06 -21.45 -16.79
CA SER A 330 -3.61 -20.13 -17.19
C SER A 330 -4.71 -19.06 -17.02
N ALA A 331 -5.96 -19.38 -17.36
CA ALA A 331 -7.10 -18.50 -17.13
C ALA A 331 -7.32 -18.26 -15.63
N THR A 332 -7.21 -19.29 -14.81
CA THR A 332 -7.34 -19.22 -13.35
C THR A 332 -6.22 -18.38 -12.73
N GLN A 333 -4.98 -18.49 -13.22
CA GLN A 333 -3.85 -17.66 -12.80
C GLN A 333 -4.13 -16.17 -13.05
N VAL A 334 -4.63 -15.81 -14.23
CA VAL A 334 -4.98 -14.41 -14.54
C VAL A 334 -6.02 -13.86 -13.57
N LEU A 335 -7.06 -14.63 -13.26
CA LEU A 335 -8.06 -14.25 -12.26
C LEU A 335 -7.43 -14.11 -10.87
N ALA A 336 -6.55 -15.03 -10.47
CA ALA A 336 -5.86 -15.00 -9.18
C ALA A 336 -4.99 -13.76 -9.02
N VAL A 337 -4.19 -13.39 -10.03
CA VAL A 337 -3.39 -12.17 -10.05
C VAL A 337 -4.30 -10.94 -9.88
N TYR A 338 -5.34 -10.82 -10.70
CA TYR A 338 -6.23 -9.66 -10.63
C TYR A 338 -6.91 -9.51 -9.26
N ARG A 339 -7.33 -10.62 -8.66
CA ARG A 339 -7.96 -10.62 -7.33
C ARG A 339 -7.02 -10.15 -6.22
N GLN A 340 -5.72 -10.37 -6.35
CA GLN A 340 -4.75 -9.90 -5.35
C GLN A 340 -4.62 -8.37 -5.32
N ARG A 341 -5.14 -7.64 -6.31
CA ARG A 341 -5.22 -6.18 -6.27
C ARG A 341 -5.93 -5.68 -4.98
N TRP A 342 -6.92 -6.41 -4.49
CA TRP A 342 -7.58 -6.08 -3.22
C TRP A 342 -6.65 -6.15 -2.00
N ALA A 343 -5.50 -6.81 -2.08
CA ALA A 343 -4.50 -6.77 -1.01
C ALA A 343 -3.88 -5.36 -0.86
N ALA A 344 -3.85 -4.55 -1.93
CA ALA A 344 -3.48 -3.15 -1.87
C ALA A 344 -4.54 -2.32 -1.12
N GLU A 345 -5.83 -2.54 -1.40
CA GLU A 345 -6.93 -1.87 -0.69
C GLU A 345 -6.88 -2.12 0.82
N ASP A 346 -6.54 -3.33 1.26
CA ASP A 346 -6.36 -3.63 2.69
C ASP A 346 -5.22 -2.83 3.33
N THR A 347 -4.16 -2.49 2.57
CA THR A 347 -3.07 -1.65 3.05
C THR A 347 -3.50 -0.19 3.12
N PHE A 348 -4.26 0.30 2.15
CA PHE A 348 -4.84 1.64 2.21
C PHE A 348 -5.82 1.81 3.38
N LYS A 349 -6.60 0.78 3.69
CA LYS A 349 -7.45 0.80 4.88
C LYS A 349 -6.62 0.99 6.16
N VAL A 350 -5.47 0.29 6.29
CA VAL A 350 -4.56 0.53 7.42
C VAL A 350 -4.07 1.97 7.45
N SER A 351 -3.64 2.52 6.31
CA SER A 351 -3.15 3.90 6.24
C SER A 351 -4.23 4.92 6.58
N LYS A 352 -5.46 4.72 6.14
CA LYS A 352 -6.59 5.63 6.40
C LYS A 352 -7.21 5.44 7.78
N GLU A 353 -7.49 4.18 8.18
CA GLU A 353 -8.23 3.87 9.40
C GLU A 353 -7.33 3.77 10.64
N CYS A 354 -6.07 3.30 10.50
CA CYS A 354 -5.17 3.09 11.64
C CYS A 354 -4.04 4.11 11.73
N LEU A 355 -3.77 4.88 10.67
CA LEU A 355 -2.72 5.89 10.68
C LEU A 355 -3.25 7.31 10.47
N GLY A 356 -4.57 7.48 10.26
CA GLY A 356 -5.22 8.79 10.18
C GLY A 356 -4.72 9.68 9.04
N TRP A 357 -4.50 9.11 7.89
CA TRP A 357 -3.89 9.78 6.74
C TRP A 357 -4.57 11.10 6.36
N GLU A 358 -5.89 11.13 6.40
CA GLU A 358 -6.68 12.30 6.04
C GLU A 358 -6.70 13.38 7.14
N GLU A 359 -6.11 13.11 8.33
CA GLU A 359 -6.07 14.05 9.47
C GLU A 359 -4.87 15.02 9.45
N ILE A 360 -3.92 14.89 8.51
CA ILE A 360 -2.72 15.74 8.41
C ILE A 360 -3.09 17.21 8.46
N GLN A 361 -2.39 17.99 9.33
CA GLN A 361 -2.56 19.42 9.54
C GLN A 361 -1.25 20.18 9.30
N LEU A 362 -0.65 19.97 8.12
CA LEU A 362 0.57 20.64 7.67
C LEU A 362 0.25 21.42 6.40
N LEU A 363 0.85 22.60 6.24
CA LEU A 363 0.56 23.48 5.09
C LEU A 363 1.46 23.19 3.90
N GLY A 364 2.76 23.00 4.11
CA GLY A 364 3.72 22.75 3.04
C GLY A 364 3.60 21.35 2.45
N LEU A 365 3.69 21.24 1.13
CA LEU A 365 3.60 19.95 0.40
C LEU A 365 4.72 19.00 0.83
N GLU A 366 5.93 19.49 1.00
CA GLU A 366 7.08 18.68 1.42
C GLU A 366 6.88 18.10 2.83
N ALA A 367 6.33 18.91 3.75
CA ALA A 367 6.00 18.43 5.09
C ALA A 367 4.93 17.34 5.07
N VAL A 368 3.93 17.46 4.20
CA VAL A 368 2.91 16.43 3.98
C VAL A 368 3.54 15.14 3.43
N ARG A 369 4.44 15.24 2.45
CA ARG A 369 5.20 14.12 1.88
C ARG A 369 6.03 13.40 2.93
N ASN A 370 6.79 14.16 3.71
CA ASN A 370 7.63 13.61 4.76
C ASN A 370 6.80 12.86 5.82
N LEU A 371 5.70 13.46 6.29
CA LEU A 371 4.86 12.82 7.29
C LEU A 371 4.12 11.58 6.73
N THR A 372 3.68 11.61 5.49
CA THR A 372 3.09 10.42 4.84
C THR A 372 4.13 9.32 4.61
N ALA A 373 5.36 9.66 4.27
CA ALA A 373 6.45 8.68 4.15
C ALA A 373 6.73 7.99 5.51
N LEU A 374 6.70 8.73 6.63
CA LEU A 374 6.81 8.15 7.98
C LEU A 374 5.63 7.22 8.30
N ALA A 375 4.42 7.55 7.87
CA ALA A 375 3.27 6.65 8.02
C ALA A 375 3.47 5.35 7.22
N TRP A 376 4.09 5.42 6.04
CA TRP A 376 4.44 4.24 5.27
C TRP A 376 5.57 3.42 5.92
N VAL A 377 6.51 4.05 6.60
CA VAL A 377 7.48 3.33 7.45
C VAL A 377 6.75 2.57 8.57
N ALA A 378 5.77 3.20 9.23
CA ALA A 378 4.95 2.54 10.24
C ALA A 378 4.15 1.35 9.65
N ALA A 379 3.53 1.53 8.47
CA ALA A 379 2.84 0.45 7.76
C ALA A 379 3.81 -0.67 7.33
N GLY A 380 5.02 -0.32 6.91
CA GLY A 380 6.06 -1.25 6.49
C GLY A 380 6.48 -2.22 7.60
N PHE A 381 6.40 -1.79 8.86
CA PHE A 381 6.66 -2.68 9.99
C PHE A 381 5.70 -3.87 10.06
N LEU A 382 4.45 -3.74 9.59
CA LEU A 382 3.53 -4.89 9.50
C LEU A 382 4.03 -5.98 8.53
N TYR A 383 4.72 -5.58 7.47
CA TYR A 383 5.34 -6.53 6.54
C TYR A 383 6.59 -7.17 7.16
N GLU A 384 7.36 -6.38 7.94
CA GLU A 384 8.49 -6.88 8.72
C GLU A 384 8.06 -7.95 9.72
N LEU A 385 6.95 -7.75 10.43
CA LEU A 385 6.39 -8.76 11.33
C LEU A 385 6.11 -10.09 10.62
N GLY A 386 5.65 -10.04 9.38
CA GLY A 386 5.38 -11.24 8.57
C GLY A 386 6.62 -12.05 8.23
N VAL A 387 7.81 -11.43 8.27
CA VAL A 387 9.11 -12.08 7.96
C VAL A 387 9.85 -12.50 9.23
N THR A 388 9.74 -11.68 10.29
CA THR A 388 10.57 -11.83 11.51
C THR A 388 9.87 -12.53 12.65
N PHE A 389 8.52 -12.49 12.70
CA PHE A 389 7.73 -13.03 13.80
C PHE A 389 7.14 -14.39 13.43
N GLU A 390 7.21 -15.31 14.38
CA GLU A 390 6.56 -16.62 14.26
C GLU A 390 5.07 -16.54 14.61
N TRP A 391 4.34 -17.61 14.28
CA TRP A 391 2.91 -17.67 14.53
C TRP A 391 2.49 -17.44 16.00
N PRO A 392 3.21 -17.94 17.03
CA PRO A 392 2.85 -17.62 18.42
C PRO A 392 2.83 -16.13 18.72
N GLU A 393 3.81 -15.36 18.23
CA GLU A 393 3.95 -13.91 18.42
C GLU A 393 2.85 -13.15 17.66
N ILE A 394 2.65 -13.49 16.38
CA ILE A 394 1.56 -12.94 15.57
C ILE A 394 0.20 -13.19 16.22
N ARG A 395 -0.01 -14.36 16.82
CA ARG A 395 -1.25 -14.69 17.54
C ARG A 395 -1.45 -13.83 18.78
N ILE A 396 -0.39 -13.51 19.52
CA ILE A 396 -0.47 -12.62 20.69
C ILE A 396 -0.86 -11.22 20.24
N LEU A 397 -0.17 -10.64 19.25
CA LEU A 397 -0.51 -9.35 18.67
C LEU A 397 -1.96 -9.32 18.17
N ALA A 398 -2.39 -10.35 17.48
CA ALA A 398 -3.75 -10.45 17.00
C ALA A 398 -4.78 -10.45 18.15
N ARG A 399 -4.53 -11.18 19.24
CA ARG A 399 -5.40 -11.18 20.43
C ARG A 399 -5.43 -9.81 21.09
N LEU A 400 -4.31 -9.15 21.25
CA LEU A 400 -4.24 -7.77 21.72
C LEU A 400 -5.06 -6.83 20.82
N GLY A 401 -5.06 -7.06 19.51
CA GLY A 401 -5.85 -6.31 18.53
C GLY A 401 -7.36 -6.67 18.50
N GLY A 402 -7.81 -7.54 19.41
CA GLY A 402 -9.22 -7.95 19.49
C GLY A 402 -9.61 -9.12 18.57
N TRP A 403 -8.62 -9.83 18.02
CA TRP A 403 -8.88 -11.02 17.20
C TRP A 403 -9.39 -12.16 18.08
N GLN A 404 -10.55 -12.68 17.72
CA GLN A 404 -11.11 -13.87 18.34
C GLN A 404 -10.85 -15.06 17.41
N LYS A 405 -10.34 -16.17 17.95
CA LYS A 405 -10.14 -17.41 17.21
C LYS A 405 -11.50 -17.86 16.65
N ARG A 406 -11.69 -17.70 15.34
CA ARG A 406 -12.88 -18.20 14.65
C ARG A 406 -12.77 -19.69 14.43
N LYS A 407 -13.89 -20.35 14.07
CA LYS A 407 -13.95 -21.80 13.81
C LYS A 407 -13.01 -22.27 12.69
N ASP A 408 -12.62 -21.39 11.77
CA ASP A 408 -11.67 -21.71 10.69
C ASP A 408 -10.21 -21.46 11.14
N PRO A 409 -9.41 -22.52 11.34
CA PRO A 409 -8.01 -22.41 11.76
C PRO A 409 -7.08 -21.83 10.67
N ARG A 410 -7.53 -21.80 9.40
CA ARG A 410 -6.74 -21.29 8.27
C ARG A 410 -6.76 -19.77 8.16
N ARG A 411 -7.69 -19.12 8.83
CA ARG A 411 -7.86 -17.67 8.74
C ARG A 411 -6.77 -16.94 9.51
N ARG A 412 -5.98 -16.14 8.79
CA ARG A 412 -4.96 -15.26 9.36
C ARG A 412 -5.58 -13.95 9.84
N PRO A 413 -5.03 -13.29 10.89
CA PRO A 413 -5.46 -11.96 11.31
C PRO A 413 -5.15 -10.94 10.21
N GLY A 414 -6.07 -9.99 9.99
CA GLY A 414 -5.85 -8.88 9.06
C GLY A 414 -4.87 -7.83 9.61
N LYS A 415 -4.30 -7.02 8.75
CA LYS A 415 -3.32 -5.98 9.07
C LYS A 415 -3.84 -4.98 10.12
N ILE A 416 -5.11 -4.56 10.03
CA ILE A 416 -5.75 -3.66 11.01
C ILE A 416 -5.72 -4.26 12.42
N VAL A 417 -6.00 -5.55 12.54
CA VAL A 417 -5.96 -6.24 13.85
C VAL A 417 -4.54 -6.27 14.41
N LEU A 418 -3.55 -6.55 13.57
CA LEU A 418 -2.14 -6.55 13.98
C LEU A 418 -1.68 -5.14 14.38
N MET A 419 -2.06 -4.10 13.64
CA MET A 419 -1.74 -2.72 13.98
C MET A 419 -2.33 -2.32 15.34
N ARG A 420 -3.59 -2.66 15.60
CA ARG A 420 -4.22 -2.43 16.91
C ARG A 420 -3.55 -3.19 18.04
N GLY A 421 -3.08 -4.41 17.77
CA GLY A 421 -2.31 -5.20 18.73
C GLY A 421 -0.97 -4.57 19.05
N LEU A 422 -0.25 -4.12 18.03
CA LEU A 422 1.01 -3.41 18.16
C LEU A 422 0.83 -2.11 18.97
N ARG A 423 -0.20 -1.31 18.65
CA ARG A 423 -0.53 -0.12 19.43
C ARG A 423 -0.69 -0.42 20.90
N ARG A 424 -1.53 -1.41 21.27
CA ARG A 424 -1.74 -1.78 22.68
C ARG A 424 -0.47 -2.23 23.38
N LEU A 425 0.43 -2.90 22.64
CA LEU A 425 1.73 -3.28 23.20
C LEU A 425 2.61 -2.06 23.45
N LEU A 426 2.64 -1.09 22.53
CA LEU A 426 3.39 0.16 22.68
C LEU A 426 2.83 1.03 23.81
N ASP A 427 1.50 1.14 23.94
CA ASP A 427 0.83 1.85 25.03
C ASP A 427 1.17 1.23 26.40
N LEU A 428 1.23 -0.10 26.49
CA LEU A 428 1.64 -0.80 27.70
C LEU A 428 3.10 -0.46 28.05
N LEU A 429 4.02 -0.54 27.09
CA LEU A 429 5.43 -0.23 27.30
C LEU A 429 5.63 1.24 27.72
N ALA A 430 4.93 2.17 27.07
CA ALA A 430 4.98 3.58 27.42
C ALA A 430 4.46 3.81 28.87
N THR A 431 3.36 3.16 29.23
CA THR A 431 2.77 3.23 30.58
C THR A 431 3.74 2.67 31.62
N GLU A 432 4.32 1.49 31.39
CA GLU A 432 5.29 0.88 32.31
C GLU A 432 6.54 1.78 32.49
N THR A 433 7.01 2.41 31.41
CA THR A 433 8.16 3.33 31.47
C THR A 433 7.86 4.55 32.33
N ILE A 434 6.70 5.20 32.13
CA ILE A 434 6.29 6.37 32.91
C ILE A 434 6.13 6.00 34.40
N LEU A 435 5.46 4.88 34.68
CA LEU A 435 5.24 4.45 36.06
C LEU A 435 6.56 4.07 36.76
N ALA A 436 7.48 3.46 36.03
CA ALA A 436 8.81 3.12 36.57
C ALA A 436 9.62 4.38 36.88
N ASP A 437 9.59 5.38 36.02
CA ASP A 437 10.28 6.66 36.20
C ASP A 437 9.70 7.42 37.42
N GLU A 438 8.39 7.47 37.57
CA GLU A 438 7.73 8.05 38.72
C GLU A 438 8.09 7.34 40.04
N ILE A 439 8.14 6.00 40.06
CA ILE A 439 8.57 5.21 41.20
C ILE A 439 10.04 5.46 41.50
N ALA A 440 10.90 5.53 40.51
CA ALA A 440 12.33 5.81 40.70
C ALA A 440 12.56 7.21 41.25
N THR A 441 11.75 8.19 40.85
CA THR A 441 11.86 9.60 41.29
C THR A 441 11.25 9.84 42.68
N HIS A 442 10.12 9.20 42.99
CA HIS A 442 9.32 9.50 44.16
C HIS A 442 9.21 8.34 45.18
N GLY A 443 9.88 7.21 44.91
CA GLY A 443 9.91 6.01 45.76
C GLY A 443 8.69 5.11 45.65
N ALA A 444 7.51 5.65 45.32
CA ALA A 444 6.26 4.88 45.16
C ALA A 444 5.24 5.67 44.31
N LEU A 445 4.29 4.95 43.75
CA LEU A 445 3.11 5.59 43.11
C LEU A 445 2.18 6.18 44.21
N PRO A 446 1.51 7.31 43.94
CA PRO A 446 0.50 7.85 44.82
C PRO A 446 -0.56 6.79 45.18
N PRO A 447 -0.98 6.64 46.44
CA PRO A 447 -1.84 5.53 46.90
C PRO A 447 -3.15 5.40 46.11
N ARG A 448 -3.79 6.51 45.76
CA ARG A 448 -5.02 6.51 44.95
C ARG A 448 -4.80 5.98 43.54
N LEU A 449 -3.66 6.30 42.94
CA LEU A 449 -3.31 5.81 41.61
C LEU A 449 -2.94 4.33 41.66
N ALA A 450 -2.16 3.91 42.67
CA ALA A 450 -1.83 2.51 42.90
C ALA A 450 -3.08 1.64 43.07
N ALA A 451 -4.08 2.14 43.85
CA ALA A 451 -5.36 1.48 44.03
C ALA A 451 -6.17 1.37 42.69
N LEU A 452 -6.13 2.41 41.86
CA LEU A 452 -6.85 2.42 40.59
C LEU A 452 -6.37 1.32 39.63
N ILE A 453 -5.05 1.02 39.63
CA ILE A 453 -4.45 -0.03 38.77
C ILE A 453 -4.33 -1.38 39.49
N GLY A 454 -4.98 -1.53 40.67
CA GLY A 454 -5.01 -2.78 41.45
C GLY A 454 -3.65 -3.17 42.04
N ARG A 455 -2.71 -2.24 42.18
CA ARG A 455 -1.43 -2.43 42.89
C ARG A 455 -1.61 -1.95 44.32
N THR A 456 -1.39 -2.81 45.25
CA THR A 456 -1.33 -2.43 46.69
C THR A 456 -0.07 -1.58 46.89
N PRO A 457 -0.14 -0.41 47.59
CA PRO A 457 1.06 0.31 47.94
C PRO A 457 2.01 -0.63 48.70
N ALA A 458 3.29 -0.62 48.35
CA ALA A 458 4.29 -1.28 49.16
C ALA A 458 4.24 -0.66 50.56
N ALA A 459 4.09 -1.49 51.55
CA ALA A 459 4.04 -1.09 52.98
C ALA A 459 5.40 -0.53 53.44
#